data_42a0acbe467f7e01abee90c7a2fc4098
#
_entry.id   42a0acbe467f7e01abee90c7a2fc4098
#
_cell.length_a   1.000
_cell.length_b   1.000
_cell.length_c   1.000
_cell.angle_alpha   90.00
_cell.angle_beta   90.00
_cell.angle_gamma   90.00
#
_symmetry.space_group_name_H-M   'P 1'
#
loop_
_entity.id
_entity.type
_entity.pdbx_description
1 polymer ?
#
loop_
_entity_poly.entity_id
_entity_poly.type
_entity_poly.pdbx_seq_one_letter_code
_entity_poly.pdbx_strand_id
1 'polypeptide(L)'
;KLLSNADLQYEDSYIQILDENYKELKVSDYIDFVTSVINLDANSKKNLNVLLRRIKKEENEVLIKTSNEINKKLEECAKQIKLSSPINIFCDIDLDEDDVIKMLGISLQDDSPNLVERINNYINVSFELRNIKIFIFYNLLAFLDESELDLLVRANKYNGIKIIDIENVEYKTDIFDHIKILDEDICVI
;
A
#
# COMPACT_ATOMS: atom_id res chain seq x y z
N LYS A 1 -16.01 -15.12 -4.47
CA LYS A 1 -15.00 -15.37 -5.55
C LYS A 1 -14.67 -14.13 -6.37
N LEU A 2 -15.54 -13.11 -6.40
CA LEU A 2 -15.35 -11.85 -7.17
C LEU A 2 -14.37 -10.85 -6.49
N LEU A 3 -14.15 -10.93 -5.19
CA LEU A 3 -13.33 -9.97 -4.44
C LEU A 3 -11.89 -10.43 -4.16
N SER A 4 -11.52 -11.68 -4.49
CA SER A 4 -10.19 -12.22 -4.16
C SER A 4 -9.14 -12.04 -5.25
N ASN A 5 -9.48 -11.53 -6.43
CA ASN A 5 -8.54 -11.29 -7.52
C ASN A 5 -8.31 -9.80 -7.69
N ALA A 6 -7.37 -9.26 -6.91
CA ALA A 6 -6.92 -7.87 -7.01
C ALA A 6 -6.19 -7.53 -8.34
N ASP A 7 -6.07 -8.49 -9.25
CA ASP A 7 -5.61 -8.30 -10.62
C ASP A 7 -6.81 -8.36 -11.58
N LEU A 8 -7.76 -7.42 -11.41
CA LEU A 8 -8.81 -7.18 -12.40
C LEU A 8 -8.21 -6.53 -13.66
N GLN A 9 -7.30 -7.22 -14.32
CA GLN A 9 -6.96 -7.04 -15.74
C GLN A 9 -7.80 -7.99 -16.58
N TYR A 10 -9.12 -7.94 -16.46
CA TYR A 10 -9.98 -8.70 -17.34
C TYR A 10 -10.80 -7.73 -18.18
N GLU A 11 -10.83 -8.00 -19.47
CA GLU A 11 -11.67 -7.31 -20.47
C GLU A 11 -13.18 -7.31 -20.12
N ASP A 12 -13.58 -8.07 -19.09
CA ASP A 12 -14.95 -8.17 -18.56
C ASP A 12 -15.11 -7.58 -17.16
N SER A 13 -14.36 -6.51 -16.80
CA SER A 13 -14.58 -5.87 -15.50
C SER A 13 -15.91 -5.12 -15.49
N TYR A 14 -16.82 -5.50 -14.61
CA TYR A 14 -18.13 -4.83 -14.42
C TYR A 14 -18.00 -3.44 -13.78
N ILE A 15 -16.80 -3.04 -13.36
CA ILE A 15 -16.53 -1.74 -12.75
C ILE A 15 -15.62 -0.96 -13.69
N GLN A 16 -16.14 0.16 -14.18
CA GLN A 16 -15.38 1.12 -14.98
C GLN A 16 -15.28 2.44 -14.22
N ILE A 17 -14.09 3.02 -14.20
CA ILE A 17 -13.86 4.38 -13.74
C ILE A 17 -13.59 5.22 -14.96
N LEU A 18 -14.33 6.31 -15.09
CA LEU A 18 -14.17 7.25 -16.19
C LEU A 18 -13.69 8.59 -15.63
N ASP A 19 -12.79 9.26 -16.36
CA ASP A 19 -12.45 10.65 -16.09
C ASP A 19 -13.54 11.62 -16.61
N GLU A 20 -13.32 12.92 -16.41
CA GLU A 20 -14.24 13.97 -16.86
C GLU A 20 -14.46 13.97 -18.39
N ASN A 21 -13.56 13.36 -19.15
CA ASN A 21 -13.62 13.22 -20.61
C ASN A 21 -14.15 11.85 -21.05
N TYR A 22 -14.73 11.07 -20.13
CA TYR A 22 -15.21 9.71 -20.37
C TYR A 22 -14.13 8.72 -20.79
N LYS A 23 -12.86 9.00 -20.49
CA LYS A 23 -11.76 8.07 -20.73
C LYS A 23 -11.68 7.08 -19.59
N GLU A 24 -11.60 5.81 -19.92
CA GLU A 24 -11.46 4.73 -18.94
C GLU A 24 -10.12 4.83 -18.19
N LEU A 25 -10.21 4.75 -16.87
CA LEU A 25 -9.09 4.78 -15.96
C LEU A 25 -8.90 3.39 -15.35
N LYS A 26 -7.65 3.02 -15.08
CA LYS A 26 -7.35 1.74 -14.45
C LYS A 26 -7.85 1.74 -13.01
N VAL A 27 -8.75 0.81 -12.67
CA VAL A 27 -9.41 0.71 -11.36
C VAL A 27 -8.39 0.66 -10.22
N SER A 28 -7.31 -0.12 -10.36
CA SER A 28 -6.26 -0.29 -9.35
C SER A 28 -5.48 0.97 -8.99
N ASP A 29 -5.57 2.02 -9.82
CA ASP A 29 -4.87 3.28 -9.58
C ASP A 29 -5.70 4.27 -8.73
N TYR A 30 -6.99 3.97 -8.54
CA TYR A 30 -7.93 4.85 -7.83
C TYR A 30 -8.66 4.16 -6.69
N ILE A 31 -8.84 2.84 -6.77
CA ILE A 31 -9.60 2.05 -5.80
C ILE A 31 -8.69 1.02 -5.15
N ASP A 32 -8.83 0.89 -3.84
CA ASP A 32 -8.25 -0.22 -3.08
C ASP A 32 -9.35 -1.03 -2.40
N PHE A 33 -9.30 -2.35 -2.58
CA PHE A 33 -10.23 -3.30 -1.96
C PHE A 33 -9.59 -3.90 -0.72
N VAL A 34 -10.21 -3.67 0.41
CA VAL A 34 -9.76 -4.16 1.72
C VAL A 34 -10.67 -5.29 2.18
N THR A 35 -10.25 -6.51 1.94
CA THR A 35 -11.03 -7.71 2.30
C THR A 35 -10.82 -8.18 3.74
N SER A 36 -9.82 -7.64 4.44
CA SER A 36 -9.54 -7.95 5.84
C SER A 36 -8.92 -6.76 6.54
N VAL A 37 -9.65 -6.16 7.46
CA VAL A 37 -9.16 -5.03 8.26
C VAL A 37 -8.18 -5.45 9.35
N ILE A 38 -8.27 -6.71 9.83
CA ILE A 38 -7.40 -7.22 10.89
C ILE A 38 -5.94 -7.30 10.45
N ASN A 39 -5.71 -7.69 9.19
CA ASN A 39 -4.37 -7.85 8.61
C ASN A 39 -3.92 -6.64 7.80
N LEU A 40 -4.56 -5.50 8.01
CA LEU A 40 -4.22 -4.28 7.29
C LEU A 40 -2.89 -3.74 7.80
N ASP A 41 -1.97 -3.50 6.85
CA ASP A 41 -0.61 -3.04 7.14
C ASP A 41 -0.21 -1.95 6.13
N ALA A 42 0.16 -0.78 6.65
CA ALA A 42 0.69 0.32 5.84
C ALA A 42 1.96 -0.10 5.07
N ASN A 43 2.74 -1.03 5.62
CA ASN A 43 3.92 -1.66 4.99
C ASN A 43 3.56 -2.72 3.92
N SER A 44 2.35 -2.67 3.39
CA SER A 44 1.95 -3.58 2.31
C SER A 44 2.96 -3.53 1.15
N LYS A 45 3.18 -4.66 0.48
CA LYS A 45 4.09 -4.74 -0.66
C LYS A 45 3.80 -3.69 -1.73
N LYS A 46 2.53 -3.33 -1.93
CA LYS A 46 2.12 -2.28 -2.88
C LYS A 46 2.67 -0.91 -2.47
N ASN A 47 2.50 -0.53 -1.20
CA ASN A 47 2.96 0.75 -0.67
C ASN A 47 4.49 0.83 -0.65
N LEU A 48 5.16 -0.20 -0.12
CA LEU A 48 6.62 -0.25 -0.06
C LEU A 48 7.27 -0.17 -1.45
N ASN A 49 6.74 -0.87 -2.45
CA ASN A 49 7.29 -0.81 -3.80
C ASN A 49 7.20 0.61 -4.41
N VAL A 50 6.17 1.37 -4.09
CA VAL A 50 6.06 2.77 -4.56
C VAL A 50 7.02 3.66 -3.78
N LEU A 51 7.10 3.50 -2.46
CA LEU A 51 8.03 4.24 -1.61
C LEU A 51 9.48 4.05 -2.06
N LEU A 52 9.92 2.80 -2.22
CA LEU A 52 11.30 2.49 -2.62
C LEU A 52 11.64 3.03 -4.01
N ARG A 53 10.69 2.97 -4.96
CA ARG A 53 10.88 3.60 -6.29
C ARG A 53 10.99 5.12 -6.20
N ARG A 54 10.22 5.76 -5.32
CA ARG A 54 10.31 7.20 -5.10
C ARG A 54 11.66 7.57 -4.51
N ILE A 55 12.10 6.88 -3.46
CA ILE A 55 13.42 7.07 -2.82
C ILE A 55 14.55 6.89 -3.85
N LYS A 56 14.51 5.80 -4.63
CA LYS A 56 15.52 5.57 -5.66
C LYS A 56 15.58 6.72 -6.68
N LYS A 57 14.45 7.28 -7.07
CA LYS A 57 14.38 8.38 -8.02
C LYS A 57 14.89 9.71 -7.43
N GLU A 58 14.50 10.01 -6.19
CA GLU A 58 14.79 11.29 -5.54
C GLU A 58 16.22 11.34 -4.98
N GLU A 59 16.72 10.22 -4.44
CA GLU A 59 18.02 10.11 -3.77
C GLU A 59 19.06 9.33 -4.57
N ASN A 60 18.88 9.22 -5.87
CA ASN A 60 19.72 8.38 -6.73
C ASN A 60 21.23 8.70 -6.63
N GLU A 61 21.58 9.99 -6.62
CA GLU A 61 22.99 10.43 -6.51
C GLU A 61 23.63 9.99 -5.18
N VAL A 62 22.87 10.07 -4.09
CA VAL A 62 23.31 9.64 -2.76
C VAL A 62 23.51 8.13 -2.74
N LEU A 63 22.58 7.39 -3.33
CA LEU A 63 22.65 5.92 -3.40
C LEU A 63 23.85 5.45 -4.21
N ILE A 64 24.10 6.04 -5.38
CA ILE A 64 25.26 5.76 -6.23
C ILE A 64 26.56 6.06 -5.48
N LYS A 65 26.66 7.21 -4.84
CA LYS A 65 27.84 7.57 -4.06
C LYS A 65 28.09 6.57 -2.94
N THR A 66 27.03 6.20 -2.21
CA THR A 66 27.11 5.26 -1.09
C THR A 66 27.53 3.86 -1.57
N SER A 67 26.94 3.34 -2.66
CA SER A 67 27.31 2.03 -3.20
C SER A 67 28.78 2.00 -3.60
N ASN A 68 29.28 3.05 -4.27
CA ASN A 68 30.70 3.17 -4.65
C ASN A 68 31.63 3.21 -3.43
N GLU A 69 31.27 3.92 -2.36
CA GLU A 69 32.06 3.98 -1.12
C GLU A 69 32.11 2.61 -0.43
N ILE A 70 30.97 1.90 -0.37
CA ILE A 70 30.89 0.55 0.19
C ILE A 70 31.70 -0.43 -0.63
N ASN A 71 31.57 -0.44 -1.97
CA ASN A 71 32.31 -1.30 -2.87
C ASN A 71 33.81 -1.12 -2.68
N LYS A 72 34.30 0.12 -2.60
CA LYS A 72 35.71 0.41 -2.33
C LYS A 72 36.18 -0.19 -1.02
N LYS A 73 35.39 -0.11 0.05
CA LYS A 73 35.73 -0.69 1.36
C LYS A 73 35.76 -2.23 1.34
N LEU A 74 34.80 -2.82 0.62
CA LEU A 74 34.75 -4.27 0.45
C LEU A 74 35.92 -4.80 -0.37
N GLU A 75 36.36 -4.06 -1.43
CA GLU A 75 37.57 -4.40 -2.19
C GLU A 75 38.83 -4.36 -1.34
N GLU A 76 38.98 -3.32 -0.48
CA GLU A 76 40.10 -3.23 0.45
C GLU A 76 40.13 -4.45 1.40
N CYS A 77 38.96 -4.82 1.95
CA CYS A 77 38.81 -6.00 2.80
C CYS A 77 39.14 -7.31 2.05
N ALA A 78 38.60 -7.45 0.83
CA ALA A 78 38.86 -8.62 -0.01
C ALA A 78 40.34 -8.80 -0.36
N LYS A 79 41.07 -7.69 -0.61
CA LYS A 79 42.52 -7.72 -0.83
C LYS A 79 43.26 -8.26 0.39
N GLN A 80 42.89 -7.83 1.61
CA GLN A 80 43.51 -8.32 2.84
C GLN A 80 43.23 -9.81 3.08
N ILE A 81 41.98 -10.26 2.86
CA ILE A 81 41.60 -11.66 2.97
C ILE A 81 42.39 -12.51 1.97
N LYS A 82 42.51 -12.08 0.71
CA LYS A 82 43.29 -12.79 -0.32
C LYS A 82 44.78 -12.92 0.05
N LEU A 83 45.35 -11.88 0.63
CA LEU A 83 46.75 -11.88 1.06
C LEU A 83 47.02 -12.81 2.24
N SER A 84 46.06 -12.98 3.15
CA SER A 84 46.18 -13.82 4.32
C SER A 84 45.80 -15.30 4.07
N SER A 85 45.19 -15.60 2.94
CA SER A 85 44.68 -16.92 2.60
C SER A 85 45.79 -17.80 1.96
N PRO A 86 45.98 -19.07 2.42
CA PRO A 86 46.90 -20.00 1.77
C PRO A 86 46.37 -20.56 0.44
N ILE A 87 45.12 -20.30 0.10
CA ILE A 87 44.45 -20.75 -1.13
C ILE A 87 43.92 -19.55 -1.92
N ASN A 88 43.77 -19.72 -3.22
CA ASN A 88 43.22 -18.68 -4.07
C ASN A 88 41.72 -18.48 -3.80
N ILE A 89 41.35 -17.27 -3.38
CA ILE A 89 39.96 -16.88 -3.10
C ILE A 89 39.53 -15.87 -4.17
N PHE A 90 38.33 -16.08 -4.74
CA PHE A 90 37.63 -15.12 -5.54
C PHE A 90 36.61 -14.37 -4.67
N CYS A 91 36.51 -13.07 -4.83
CA CYS A 91 35.46 -12.24 -4.21
C CYS A 91 34.75 -11.49 -5.33
N ASP A 92 33.45 -11.62 -5.38
CA ASP A 92 32.58 -10.86 -6.25
C ASP A 92 31.99 -9.70 -5.45
N ILE A 93 32.28 -8.49 -5.85
CA ILE A 93 31.90 -7.27 -5.12
C ILE A 93 31.38 -6.30 -6.18
N ASP A 94 30.05 -6.15 -6.23
CA ASP A 94 29.36 -5.26 -7.15
C ASP A 94 27.97 -4.92 -6.56
N LEU A 95 27.97 -4.03 -5.56
CA LEU A 95 26.75 -3.54 -4.96
C LEU A 95 26.23 -2.35 -5.75
N ASP A 96 24.96 -2.41 -6.12
CA ASP A 96 24.24 -1.32 -6.76
C ASP A 96 23.36 -0.52 -5.77
N GLU A 97 22.58 0.42 -6.27
CA GLU A 97 21.68 1.26 -5.48
C GLU A 97 20.57 0.43 -4.82
N ASP A 98 20.09 -0.61 -5.50
CA ASP A 98 19.04 -1.48 -4.97
C ASP A 98 19.55 -2.31 -3.77
N ASP A 99 20.83 -2.69 -3.79
CA ASP A 99 21.46 -3.37 -2.68
C ASP A 99 21.62 -2.44 -1.46
N VAL A 100 22.00 -1.18 -1.69
CA VAL A 100 22.02 -0.17 -0.61
C VAL A 100 20.62 0.01 0.01
N ILE A 101 19.58 0.12 -0.81
CA ILE A 101 18.20 0.24 -0.34
C ILE A 101 17.79 -0.99 0.50
N LYS A 102 18.13 -2.20 0.04
CA LYS A 102 17.86 -3.45 0.79
C LYS A 102 18.58 -3.47 2.13
N MET A 103 19.84 -3.04 2.16
CA MET A 103 20.65 -2.98 3.39
C MET A 103 20.10 -1.99 4.40
N LEU A 104 19.49 -0.90 3.94
CA LEU A 104 18.85 0.08 4.83
C LEU A 104 17.60 -0.47 5.53
N GLY A 105 16.96 -1.52 5.00
CA GLY A 105 15.78 -2.13 5.61
C GLY A 105 14.61 -1.15 5.75
N ILE A 106 14.39 -0.33 4.74
CA ILE A 106 13.40 0.76 4.78
C ILE A 106 11.99 0.20 4.99
N SER A 107 11.31 0.72 5.99
CA SER A 107 9.90 0.43 6.28
C SER A 107 9.20 1.70 6.75
N LEU A 108 7.87 1.72 6.63
CA LEU A 108 7.05 2.77 7.22
C LEU A 108 6.91 2.52 8.72
N GLN A 109 7.07 3.56 9.52
CA GLN A 109 6.80 3.47 10.94
C GLN A 109 5.28 3.42 11.15
N ASP A 110 4.81 2.39 11.86
CA ASP A 110 3.41 2.22 12.23
C ASP A 110 3.31 1.96 13.72
N ASP A 111 3.00 3.02 14.46
CA ASP A 111 2.81 3.02 15.92
C ASP A 111 1.31 3.08 16.26
N SER A 112 0.43 2.67 15.37
CA SER A 112 -1.02 2.74 15.54
C SER A 112 -1.48 1.90 16.73
N PRO A 113 -2.01 2.51 17.81
CA PRO A 113 -2.34 1.81 19.06
C PRO A 113 -3.61 0.97 19.00
N ASN A 114 -4.49 1.25 18.03
CA ASN A 114 -5.76 0.57 17.87
C ASN A 114 -6.11 0.31 16.40
N LEU A 115 -7.20 -0.41 16.16
CA LEU A 115 -7.60 -0.81 14.80
C LEU A 115 -7.99 0.38 13.94
N VAL A 116 -8.76 1.34 14.47
CA VAL A 116 -9.21 2.51 13.68
C VAL A 116 -8.05 3.38 13.22
N GLU A 117 -7.06 3.58 14.08
CA GLU A 117 -5.85 4.33 13.71
C GLU A 117 -5.00 3.59 12.69
N ARG A 118 -4.90 2.25 12.79
CA ARG A 118 -4.22 1.43 11.80
C ARG A 118 -4.91 1.48 10.44
N ILE A 119 -6.25 1.42 10.39
CA ILE A 119 -7.01 1.59 9.16
C ILE A 119 -6.75 2.99 8.57
N ASN A 120 -6.83 4.02 9.40
CA ASN A 120 -6.62 5.39 8.96
C ASN A 120 -5.18 5.62 8.46
N ASN A 121 -4.17 5.06 9.14
CA ASN A 121 -2.78 5.09 8.69
C ASN A 121 -2.61 4.41 7.33
N TYR A 122 -3.18 3.23 7.15
CA TYR A 122 -3.16 2.54 5.84
C TYR A 122 -3.79 3.38 4.73
N ILE A 123 -4.96 3.99 4.99
CA ILE A 123 -5.65 4.86 4.03
C ILE A 123 -4.75 6.03 3.64
N ASN A 124 -4.21 6.75 4.64
CA ASN A 124 -3.37 7.93 4.42
C ASN A 124 -2.10 7.56 3.63
N VAL A 125 -1.40 6.51 4.01
CA VAL A 125 -0.20 6.04 3.30
C VAL A 125 -0.52 5.64 1.86
N SER A 126 -1.64 4.94 1.65
CA SER A 126 -2.05 4.53 0.32
C SER A 126 -2.49 5.72 -0.55
N PHE A 127 -3.11 6.72 0.04
CA PHE A 127 -3.44 7.96 -0.63
C PHE A 127 -2.17 8.73 -1.02
N GLU A 128 -1.24 8.95 -0.08
CA GLU A 128 0.00 9.70 -0.31
C GLU A 128 0.94 9.03 -1.33
N LEU A 129 1.10 7.72 -1.25
CA LEU A 129 2.03 6.99 -2.10
C LEU A 129 1.44 6.63 -3.46
N ARG A 130 0.18 6.21 -3.51
CA ARG A 130 -0.47 5.65 -4.70
C ARG A 130 -1.59 6.51 -5.26
N ASN A 131 -1.97 7.61 -4.59
CA ASN A 131 -3.10 8.48 -4.95
C ASN A 131 -4.46 7.73 -4.95
N ILE A 132 -4.61 6.72 -4.10
CA ILE A 132 -5.88 5.99 -3.94
C ILE A 132 -6.90 6.92 -3.30
N LYS A 133 -8.07 7.05 -3.91
CA LYS A 133 -9.14 7.96 -3.45
C LYS A 133 -10.40 7.25 -3.01
N ILE A 134 -10.53 5.98 -3.32
CA ILE A 134 -11.71 5.17 -2.98
C ILE A 134 -11.22 3.90 -2.29
N PHE A 135 -11.69 3.68 -1.07
CA PHE A 135 -11.43 2.45 -0.33
C PHE A 135 -12.73 1.69 -0.17
N ILE A 136 -12.73 0.44 -0.59
CA ILE A 136 -13.89 -0.45 -0.45
C ILE A 136 -13.54 -1.48 0.61
N PHE A 137 -14.25 -1.42 1.73
CA PHE A 137 -14.13 -2.35 2.83
C PHE A 137 -15.22 -3.42 2.75
N TYR A 138 -14.96 -4.54 3.40
CA TYR A 138 -15.91 -5.61 3.57
C TYR A 138 -16.09 -5.91 5.05
N ASN A 139 -17.34 -5.79 5.55
CA ASN A 139 -17.71 -5.97 6.95
C ASN A 139 -16.94 -5.05 7.92
N LEU A 140 -16.78 -3.78 7.61
CA LEU A 140 -16.07 -2.82 8.47
C LEU A 140 -16.80 -2.61 9.81
N LEU A 141 -18.12 -2.56 9.77
CA LEU A 141 -19.00 -2.39 10.95
C LEU A 141 -18.92 -3.55 11.94
N ALA A 142 -18.43 -4.71 11.53
CA ALA A 142 -18.21 -5.81 12.45
C ALA A 142 -16.99 -5.60 13.37
N PHE A 143 -16.13 -4.63 13.07
CA PHE A 143 -14.84 -4.41 13.75
C PHE A 143 -14.71 -3.05 14.42
N LEU A 144 -15.49 -2.07 14.02
CA LEU A 144 -15.45 -0.71 14.56
C LEU A 144 -16.80 -0.40 15.24
N ASP A 145 -16.72 0.29 16.36
CA ASP A 145 -17.91 0.88 16.94
C ASP A 145 -18.35 2.14 16.18
N GLU A 146 -19.53 2.66 16.51
CA GLU A 146 -20.12 3.80 15.80
C GLU A 146 -19.25 5.06 15.92
N SER A 147 -18.62 5.29 17.07
CA SER A 147 -17.76 6.45 17.29
C SER A 147 -16.43 6.34 16.51
N GLU A 148 -15.85 5.16 16.46
CA GLU A 148 -14.64 4.86 15.68
C GLU A 148 -14.90 4.99 14.18
N LEU A 149 -16.06 4.51 13.72
CA LEU A 149 -16.47 4.62 12.32
C LEU A 149 -16.68 6.09 11.92
N ASP A 150 -17.37 6.88 12.76
CA ASP A 150 -17.60 8.31 12.50
C ASP A 150 -16.28 9.08 12.41
N LEU A 151 -15.34 8.81 13.32
CA LEU A 151 -13.99 9.39 13.27
C LEU A 151 -13.27 9.04 11.96
N LEU A 152 -13.30 7.77 11.57
CA LEU A 152 -12.65 7.30 10.34
C LEU A 152 -13.24 7.98 9.09
N VAL A 153 -14.57 8.00 8.98
CA VAL A 153 -15.26 8.57 7.82
C VAL A 153 -15.01 10.06 7.72
N ARG A 154 -15.14 10.81 8.82
CA ARG A 154 -14.94 12.27 8.83
C ARG A 154 -13.48 12.66 8.52
N ALA A 155 -12.50 11.97 9.11
CA ALA A 155 -11.09 12.24 8.85
C ALA A 155 -10.76 12.09 7.36
N ASN A 156 -11.28 11.07 6.73
CA ASN A 156 -10.99 10.77 5.33
C ASN A 156 -11.81 11.64 4.35
N LYS A 157 -13.05 12.00 4.72
CA LYS A 157 -13.90 12.92 3.93
C LYS A 157 -13.23 14.28 3.73
N TYR A 158 -12.55 14.80 4.76
CA TYR A 158 -11.82 16.07 4.66
C TYR A 158 -10.71 16.03 3.58
N ASN A 159 -10.07 14.90 3.40
CA ASN A 159 -9.01 14.68 2.40
C ASN A 159 -9.59 14.30 1.01
N GLY A 160 -10.91 14.31 0.83
CA GLY A 160 -11.55 13.91 -0.43
C GLY A 160 -11.50 12.41 -0.70
N ILE A 161 -11.20 11.61 0.31
CA ILE A 161 -11.18 10.15 0.24
C ILE A 161 -12.59 9.62 0.47
N LYS A 162 -13.01 8.67 -0.34
CA LYS A 162 -14.32 8.01 -0.23
C LYS A 162 -14.15 6.62 0.37
N ILE A 163 -14.96 6.34 1.36
CA ILE A 163 -15.07 5.02 1.97
C ILE A 163 -16.39 4.40 1.55
N ILE A 164 -16.33 3.20 1.03
CA ILE A 164 -17.49 2.35 0.71
C ILE A 164 -17.37 1.11 1.59
N ASP A 165 -18.40 0.80 2.32
CA ASP A 165 -18.47 -0.43 3.11
C ASP A 165 -19.52 -1.37 2.54
N ILE A 166 -19.17 -2.64 2.42
CA ILE A 166 -20.06 -3.69 1.92
C ILE A 166 -20.32 -4.63 3.06
N GLU A 167 -21.57 -4.64 3.52
CA GLU A 167 -22.00 -5.42 4.67
C GLU A 167 -22.93 -6.57 4.25
N ASN A 168 -22.89 -7.66 5.02
CA ASN A 168 -23.78 -8.81 4.81
C ASN A 168 -25.13 -8.63 5.51
N VAL A 169 -25.25 -7.65 6.39
CA VAL A 169 -26.40 -7.42 7.25
C VAL A 169 -26.77 -5.96 7.19
N GLU A 170 -28.05 -5.66 7.25
CA GLU A 170 -28.52 -4.29 7.36
C GLU A 170 -28.12 -3.69 8.71
N TYR A 171 -27.41 -2.56 8.67
CA TYR A 171 -27.08 -1.75 9.83
C TYR A 171 -27.80 -0.41 9.74
N LYS A 172 -28.40 0.03 10.85
CA LYS A 172 -28.97 1.37 10.98
C LYS A 172 -27.90 2.31 11.46
N THR A 173 -27.37 3.14 10.56
CA THR A 173 -26.37 4.15 10.87
C THR A 173 -26.59 5.39 10.02
N ASP A 174 -26.34 6.57 10.58
CA ASP A 174 -26.42 7.86 9.90
C ASP A 174 -25.04 8.40 9.49
N ILE A 175 -23.98 7.58 9.63
CA ILE A 175 -22.60 8.00 9.41
C ILE A 175 -22.29 8.10 7.91
N PHE A 176 -22.89 7.24 7.09
CA PHE A 176 -22.70 7.26 5.65
C PHE A 176 -23.70 8.18 4.95
N ASP A 177 -23.21 8.97 3.99
CA ASP A 177 -24.08 9.88 3.21
C ASP A 177 -25.13 9.12 2.37
N HIS A 178 -24.84 7.88 1.99
CA HIS A 178 -25.69 7.05 1.15
C HIS A 178 -25.66 5.59 1.63
N ILE A 179 -26.82 5.01 1.81
CA ILE A 179 -27.01 3.58 2.09
C ILE A 179 -27.84 3.00 0.96
N LYS A 180 -27.43 1.84 0.46
CA LYS A 180 -28.18 1.06 -0.54
C LYS A 180 -28.32 -0.36 -0.04
N ILE A 181 -29.53 -0.87 -0.04
CA ILE A 181 -29.84 -2.24 0.33
C ILE A 181 -30.11 -3.02 -0.96
N LEU A 182 -29.46 -4.16 -1.09
CA LEU A 182 -29.70 -5.11 -2.19
C LEU A 182 -30.45 -6.31 -1.57
N ASP A 183 -31.61 -6.64 -2.12
CA ASP A 183 -32.38 -7.81 -1.72
C ASP A 183 -31.82 -9.11 -2.36
N GLU A 184 -32.47 -10.24 -2.06
CA GLU A 184 -32.08 -11.56 -2.61
C GLU A 184 -32.16 -11.63 -4.13
N ASP A 185 -32.99 -10.80 -4.76
CA ASP A 185 -33.14 -10.69 -6.22
C ASP A 185 -32.19 -9.67 -6.85
N ILE A 186 -31.26 -9.14 -6.06
CA ILE A 186 -30.28 -8.09 -6.46
C ILE A 186 -30.97 -6.79 -6.90
N CYS A 187 -32.15 -6.53 -6.38
CA CYS A 187 -32.85 -5.26 -6.55
C CYS A 187 -32.43 -4.27 -5.46
N VAL A 188 -32.28 -3.00 -5.85
CA VAL A 188 -32.01 -1.91 -4.90
C VAL A 188 -33.35 -1.49 -4.28
N ILE A 189 -33.44 -1.54 -2.95
CA ILE A 189 -34.60 -1.11 -2.17
C ILE A 189 -34.33 0.28 -1.61
#